data_bdafbcefae66fb200604e4b768f557d6
#
_entry.id   bdafbcefae66fb200604e4b768f557d6
#
_cell.length_a   1.000
_cell.length_b   1.000
_cell.length_c   1.000
_cell.angle_alpha   90.00
_cell.angle_beta   90.00
_cell.angle_gamma   90.00
#
_symmetry.space_group_name_H-M   'P 1'
#
loop_
_entity.id
_entity.type
_entity.pdbx_description
1 polymer ?
#
loop_
_entity_poly.entity_id
_entity_poly.type
_entity_poly.pdbx_seq_one_letter_code
_entity_poly.pdbx_strand_id
1 'polypeptide(L)'
;FLNKCDMVDDPELLELVEMEVRELLSSYDFPGDTIPIIKGSAKLALEGDQSEIGEPAVLKLAETLDSYIPTPERALDQPFLMPIEDVFSISGRGTVVTGRVERGVIRVGDEIEIVGIKPTAKTTCTGVEMFRKLLDEGEAGDNVGILLRGTKREDVERGQVLAKPGTITPHTKFTAEVYVLTKEEGGRHTPFFKGYRPQFYFRTTDVTGT
;
A
#
# COMPACT_ATOMS: atom_id res chain seq x y z
N PHE A 1 13.47 4.90 13.00
CA PHE A 1 13.36 5.29 14.42
C PHE A 1 13.66 4.10 15.32
N LEU A 2 14.75 4.18 16.10
CA LEU A 2 15.08 3.19 17.11
C LEU A 2 14.27 3.51 18.37
N ASN A 3 13.15 2.82 18.53
CA ASN A 3 12.24 3.02 19.66
C ASN A 3 12.69 2.24 20.90
N LYS A 4 12.11 2.58 22.06
CA LYS A 4 12.32 1.91 23.35
C LYS A 4 13.74 2.07 23.92
N CYS A 5 14.42 3.17 23.57
CA CYS A 5 15.75 3.44 24.13
C CYS A 5 15.77 3.62 25.66
N ASP A 6 14.59 3.90 26.24
CA ASP A 6 14.39 3.93 27.70
C ASP A 6 14.56 2.57 28.41
N MET A 7 14.57 1.47 27.66
CA MET A 7 14.74 0.11 28.17
C MET A 7 16.19 -0.39 28.08
N VAL A 8 17.11 0.43 27.57
CA VAL A 8 18.50 0.06 27.30
C VAL A 8 19.40 1.00 28.08
N ASP A 9 20.06 0.47 29.10
CA ASP A 9 20.98 1.23 29.98
C ASP A 9 22.40 1.35 29.41
N ASP A 10 22.74 0.54 28.41
CA ASP A 10 24.05 0.50 27.78
C ASP A 10 24.06 1.25 26.43
N PRO A 11 24.73 2.40 26.33
CA PRO A 11 24.85 3.14 25.09
C PRO A 11 25.57 2.37 23.97
N GLU A 12 26.54 1.49 24.30
CA GLU A 12 27.28 0.71 23.31
C GLU A 12 26.35 -0.28 22.58
N LEU A 13 25.35 -0.80 23.29
CA LEU A 13 24.35 -1.68 22.67
C LEU A 13 23.48 -0.92 21.63
N LEU A 14 23.12 0.32 21.90
CA LEU A 14 22.38 1.14 20.95
C LEU A 14 23.21 1.47 19.70
N GLU A 15 24.52 1.67 19.85
CA GLU A 15 25.42 1.89 18.72
C GLU A 15 25.57 0.61 17.87
N LEU A 16 25.69 -0.55 18.53
CA LEU A 16 25.77 -1.85 17.85
C LEU A 16 24.49 -2.12 17.03
N VAL A 17 23.32 -1.90 17.61
CA VAL A 17 22.03 -2.08 16.91
C VAL A 17 21.92 -1.12 15.73
N GLU A 18 22.37 0.14 15.88
CA GLU A 18 22.42 1.10 14.77
C GLU A 18 23.29 0.58 13.62
N MET A 19 24.48 0.06 13.91
CA MET A 19 25.39 -0.52 12.91
C MET A 19 24.74 -1.68 12.18
N GLU A 20 24.14 -2.64 12.89
CA GLU A 20 23.45 -3.78 12.32
C GLU A 20 22.29 -3.34 11.39
N VAL A 21 21.53 -2.33 11.79
CA VAL A 21 20.43 -1.77 10.97
C VAL A 21 20.99 -1.14 9.69
N ARG A 22 22.11 -0.42 9.78
CA ARG A 22 22.77 0.19 8.61
C ARG A 22 23.29 -0.87 7.63
N GLU A 23 23.93 -1.91 8.14
CA GLU A 23 24.39 -3.04 7.34
C GLU A 23 23.21 -3.76 6.65
N LEU A 24 22.13 -4.00 7.38
CA LEU A 24 20.92 -4.59 6.83
C LEU A 24 20.31 -3.72 5.71
N LEU A 25 20.19 -2.43 5.92
CA LEU A 25 19.68 -1.49 4.90
C LEU A 25 20.56 -1.51 3.65
N SER A 26 21.88 -1.50 3.83
CA SER A 26 22.84 -1.57 2.72
C SER A 26 22.74 -2.89 1.94
N SER A 27 22.45 -4.01 2.62
CA SER A 27 22.26 -5.30 1.96
C SER A 27 20.99 -5.37 1.09
N TYR A 28 20.05 -4.46 1.30
CA TYR A 28 18.84 -4.28 0.48
C TYR A 28 18.90 -3.07 -0.45
N ASP A 29 20.10 -2.59 -0.77
CA ASP A 29 20.35 -1.44 -1.66
C ASP A 29 19.75 -0.11 -1.18
N PHE A 30 19.49 0.03 0.12
CA PHE A 30 19.17 1.32 0.73
C PHE A 30 20.45 2.05 1.16
N PRO A 31 20.47 3.38 1.25
CA PRO A 31 21.65 4.15 1.64
C PRO A 31 21.94 4.04 3.15
N GLY A 32 22.27 2.84 3.63
CA GLY A 32 22.45 2.52 5.04
C GLY A 32 23.42 3.44 5.77
N ASP A 33 24.51 3.85 5.11
CA ASP A 33 25.55 4.72 5.70
C ASP A 33 25.05 6.15 5.96
N THR A 34 24.11 6.65 5.15
CA THR A 34 23.70 8.06 5.16
C THR A 34 22.28 8.31 5.63
N ILE A 35 21.46 7.26 5.71
CA ILE A 35 20.08 7.39 6.17
C ILE A 35 20.04 7.91 7.62
N PRO A 36 19.21 8.92 7.95
CA PRO A 36 19.09 9.39 9.31
C PRO A 36 18.46 8.31 10.20
N ILE A 37 19.09 8.05 11.34
CA ILE A 37 18.57 7.16 12.39
C ILE A 37 18.37 7.99 13.64
N ILE A 38 17.15 7.97 14.17
CA ILE A 38 16.76 8.72 15.36
C ILE A 38 16.49 7.74 16.49
N LYS A 39 17.18 7.91 17.60
CA LYS A 39 17.01 7.13 18.84
C LYS A 39 15.98 7.80 19.73
N GLY A 40 15.04 7.06 20.33
CA GLY A 40 14.03 7.64 21.19
C GLY A 40 13.14 6.62 21.89
N SER A 41 12.20 7.15 22.68
CA SER A 41 11.17 6.40 23.36
C SER A 41 9.81 7.05 23.15
N ALA A 42 8.95 6.39 22.41
CA ALA A 42 7.58 6.84 22.23
C ALA A 42 6.78 6.88 23.54
N LYS A 43 7.15 6.02 24.50
CA LYS A 43 6.55 6.01 25.83
C LYS A 43 6.88 7.29 26.59
N LEU A 44 8.17 7.62 26.70
CA LEU A 44 8.61 8.86 27.37
C LEU A 44 8.04 10.10 26.69
N ALA A 45 8.00 10.12 25.34
CA ALA A 45 7.37 11.21 24.62
C ALA A 45 5.88 11.38 24.96
N LEU A 46 5.14 10.27 25.06
CA LEU A 46 3.72 10.31 25.45
C LEU A 46 3.51 10.80 26.89
N GLU A 47 4.46 10.55 27.77
CA GLU A 47 4.48 11.01 29.15
C GLU A 47 4.94 12.47 29.28
N GLY A 48 5.32 13.13 28.17
CA GLY A 48 5.76 14.53 28.12
C GLY A 48 7.21 14.73 28.58
N ASP A 49 8.03 13.66 28.57
CA ASP A 49 9.44 13.74 28.93
C ASP A 49 10.22 14.58 27.91
N GLN A 50 11.00 15.56 28.41
CA GLN A 50 11.75 16.51 27.61
C GLN A 50 13.22 16.12 27.41
N SER A 51 13.62 14.88 27.77
CA SER A 51 14.95 14.36 27.48
C SER A 51 15.18 14.18 25.98
N GLU A 52 16.45 14.00 25.58
CA GLU A 52 16.81 13.81 24.17
C GLU A 52 16.10 12.63 23.51
N ILE A 53 15.73 11.60 24.29
CA ILE A 53 15.01 10.39 23.79
C ILE A 53 13.50 10.47 23.96
N GLY A 54 12.96 11.52 24.60
CA GLY A 54 11.55 11.76 24.83
C GLY A 54 10.84 12.49 23.68
N GLU A 55 10.04 13.49 24.01
CA GLU A 55 9.29 14.31 23.05
C GLU A 55 10.20 14.93 21.96
N PRO A 56 11.39 15.49 22.28
CA PRO A 56 12.28 16.04 21.26
C PRO A 56 12.68 15.03 20.19
N ALA A 57 12.87 13.74 20.52
CA ALA A 57 13.18 12.70 19.53
C ALA A 57 12.03 12.46 18.54
N VAL A 58 10.79 12.50 19.03
CA VAL A 58 9.61 12.32 18.17
C VAL A 58 9.39 13.53 17.28
N LEU A 59 9.60 14.74 17.79
CA LEU A 59 9.56 15.97 16.97
C LEU A 59 10.65 15.95 15.89
N LYS A 60 11.87 15.53 16.24
CA LYS A 60 12.96 15.36 15.27
C LYS A 60 12.64 14.30 14.22
N LEU A 61 11.96 13.22 14.59
CA LEU A 61 11.48 12.24 13.61
C LEU A 61 10.54 12.88 12.60
N ALA A 62 9.53 13.64 13.06
CA ALA A 62 8.59 14.32 12.18
C ALA A 62 9.31 15.30 11.23
N GLU A 63 10.20 16.14 11.74
CA GLU A 63 11.02 17.06 10.95
C GLU A 63 11.90 16.33 9.93
N THR A 64 12.46 15.18 10.32
CA THR A 64 13.29 14.35 9.43
C THR A 64 12.45 13.72 8.32
N LEU A 65 11.25 13.26 8.62
CA LEU A 65 10.32 12.76 7.60
C LEU A 65 10.02 13.82 6.55
N ASP A 66 9.73 15.05 6.98
CA ASP A 66 9.42 16.16 6.08
C ASP A 66 10.61 16.60 5.21
N SER A 67 11.81 16.55 5.76
CA SER A 67 13.01 17.03 5.07
C SER A 67 13.75 15.97 4.27
N TYR A 68 13.74 14.72 4.70
CA TYR A 68 14.53 13.63 4.10
C TYR A 68 13.78 12.83 3.05
N ILE A 69 12.47 12.57 3.26
CA ILE A 69 11.70 11.75 2.33
C ILE A 69 11.33 12.58 1.10
N PRO A 70 11.75 12.17 -0.12
CA PRO A 70 11.39 12.89 -1.32
C PRO A 70 9.89 12.72 -1.63
N THR A 71 9.30 13.74 -2.23
CA THR A 71 7.94 13.61 -2.77
C THR A 71 7.95 12.53 -3.86
N PRO A 72 7.10 11.49 -3.76
CA PRO A 72 7.08 10.41 -4.74
C PRO A 72 6.58 10.92 -6.10
N GLU A 73 7.18 10.40 -7.18
CA GLU A 73 6.64 10.58 -8.52
C GLU A 73 5.32 9.81 -8.64
N ARG A 74 4.26 10.52 -9.01
CA ARG A 74 2.93 9.95 -9.19
C ARG A 74 2.62 9.75 -10.67
N ALA A 75 2.12 8.58 -11.05
CA ALA A 75 1.77 8.22 -12.42
C ALA A 75 0.43 8.85 -12.83
N LEU A 76 0.35 10.19 -12.87
CA LEU A 76 -0.89 10.94 -13.12
C LEU A 76 -1.32 10.89 -14.58
N ASP A 77 -0.38 10.84 -15.53
CA ASP A 77 -0.63 10.88 -16.98
C ASP A 77 -1.12 9.55 -17.55
N GLN A 78 -1.18 8.51 -16.73
CA GLN A 78 -1.66 7.20 -17.14
C GLN A 78 -3.19 7.08 -16.99
N PRO A 79 -3.85 6.16 -17.73
CA PRO A 79 -5.26 5.88 -17.52
C PRO A 79 -5.54 5.44 -16.09
N PHE A 80 -6.61 5.97 -15.48
CA PHE A 80 -7.02 5.63 -14.12
C PHE A 80 -7.14 4.12 -13.90
N LEU A 81 -6.61 3.66 -12.77
CA LEU A 81 -6.76 2.31 -12.28
C LEU A 81 -6.68 2.28 -10.75
N MET A 82 -7.65 1.62 -10.13
CA MET A 82 -7.71 1.41 -8.69
C MET A 82 -8.15 -0.03 -8.37
N PRO A 83 -7.29 -0.87 -7.77
CA PRO A 83 -7.70 -2.17 -7.24
C PRO A 83 -8.68 -1.99 -6.08
N ILE A 84 -9.73 -2.81 -6.05
CA ILE A 84 -10.74 -2.78 -4.99
C ILE A 84 -10.25 -3.60 -3.80
N GLU A 85 -10.18 -2.96 -2.64
CA GLU A 85 -9.80 -3.56 -1.36
C GLU A 85 -11.01 -3.98 -0.55
N ASP A 86 -11.97 -3.06 -0.39
CA ASP A 86 -13.21 -3.31 0.35
C ASP A 86 -14.44 -2.72 -0.35
N VAL A 87 -15.62 -3.27 -0.03
CA VAL A 87 -16.91 -2.87 -0.58
C VAL A 87 -17.90 -2.63 0.53
N PHE A 88 -18.47 -1.44 0.59
CA PHE A 88 -19.42 -1.00 1.59
C PHE A 88 -20.76 -0.58 0.95
N SER A 89 -21.85 -0.80 1.67
CA SER A 89 -23.12 -0.16 1.36
C SER A 89 -23.38 0.96 2.34
N ILE A 90 -23.62 2.17 1.82
CA ILE A 90 -24.01 3.31 2.63
C ILE A 90 -25.48 3.59 2.40
N SER A 91 -26.29 3.50 3.47
CA SER A 91 -27.72 3.77 3.41
C SER A 91 -28.01 5.14 2.81
N GLY A 92 -28.85 5.18 1.77
CA GLY A 92 -29.23 6.40 1.05
C GLY A 92 -28.17 6.96 0.07
N ARG A 93 -26.97 6.39 0.03
CA ARG A 93 -25.89 6.85 -0.88
C ARG A 93 -25.51 5.82 -1.95
N GLY A 94 -25.58 4.52 -1.64
CA GLY A 94 -25.25 3.45 -2.58
C GLY A 94 -24.03 2.64 -2.19
N THR A 95 -23.38 2.04 -3.16
CA THR A 95 -22.16 1.22 -2.98
C THR A 95 -20.92 2.09 -3.06
N VAL A 96 -20.06 1.96 -2.06
CA VAL A 96 -18.73 2.58 -2.00
C VAL A 96 -17.69 1.47 -2.06
N VAL A 97 -16.69 1.64 -2.89
CA VAL A 97 -15.50 0.78 -2.94
C VAL A 97 -14.29 1.57 -2.49
N THR A 98 -13.43 0.94 -1.73
CA THR A 98 -12.18 1.55 -1.27
C THR A 98 -10.98 0.89 -1.93
N GLY A 99 -9.91 1.67 -2.08
CA GLY A 99 -8.64 1.19 -2.59
C GLY A 99 -7.65 2.31 -2.77
N ARG A 100 -6.43 1.95 -3.07
CA ARG A 100 -5.40 2.91 -3.46
C ARG A 100 -5.43 3.11 -4.97
N VAL A 101 -5.50 4.36 -5.41
CA VAL A 101 -5.33 4.70 -6.82
C VAL A 101 -3.91 4.31 -7.24
N GLU A 102 -3.78 3.34 -8.12
CA GLU A 102 -2.48 2.83 -8.59
C GLU A 102 -1.86 3.79 -9.61
N ARG A 103 -2.69 4.36 -10.49
CA ARG A 103 -2.28 5.32 -11.53
C ARG A 103 -3.46 6.16 -12.02
N GLY A 104 -3.12 7.27 -12.65
CA GLY A 104 -4.09 8.20 -13.21
C GLY A 104 -4.84 9.02 -12.17
N VAL A 105 -5.91 9.63 -12.61
CA VAL A 105 -6.80 10.49 -11.83
C VAL A 105 -8.24 10.05 -12.07
N ILE A 106 -9.05 10.09 -11.02
CA ILE A 106 -10.50 9.87 -11.04
C ILE A 106 -11.22 11.12 -10.58
N ARG A 107 -12.24 11.56 -11.31
CA ARG A 107 -13.08 12.71 -10.96
C ARG A 107 -14.52 12.31 -10.74
N VAL A 108 -15.20 13.09 -9.96
CA VAL A 108 -16.66 12.97 -9.84
C VAL A 108 -17.28 13.22 -11.20
N GLY A 109 -18.11 12.28 -11.68
CA GLY A 109 -18.73 12.30 -13.00
C GLY A 109 -18.08 11.38 -14.04
N ASP A 110 -16.87 10.88 -13.78
CA ASP A 110 -16.16 10.01 -14.70
C ASP A 110 -16.87 8.67 -14.91
N GLU A 111 -16.95 8.23 -16.16
CA GLU A 111 -17.31 6.85 -16.48
C GLU A 111 -16.15 5.92 -16.19
N ILE A 112 -16.44 4.80 -15.53
CA ILE A 112 -15.47 3.77 -15.14
C ILE A 112 -16.01 2.38 -15.44
N GLU A 113 -15.10 1.43 -15.58
CA GLU A 113 -15.40 0.01 -15.70
C GLU A 113 -14.95 -0.72 -14.43
N ILE A 114 -15.78 -1.68 -14.00
CA ILE A 114 -15.46 -2.67 -12.97
C ILE A 114 -15.00 -3.92 -13.71
N VAL A 115 -13.73 -4.28 -13.58
CA VAL A 115 -13.08 -5.32 -14.40
C VAL A 115 -12.51 -6.44 -13.52
N GLY A 116 -12.62 -7.67 -13.99
CA GLY A 116 -12.06 -8.87 -13.35
C GLY A 116 -13.12 -9.70 -12.61
N ILE A 117 -12.85 -10.99 -12.42
CA ILE A 117 -13.67 -11.99 -11.73
C ILE A 117 -15.06 -12.19 -12.36
N LYS A 118 -15.83 -11.11 -12.50
CA LYS A 118 -17.17 -11.07 -13.12
C LYS A 118 -17.11 -10.42 -14.51
N PRO A 119 -18.18 -10.52 -15.31
CA PRO A 119 -18.28 -9.77 -16.56
C PRO A 119 -18.08 -8.28 -16.31
N THR A 120 -17.31 -7.64 -17.18
CA THR A 120 -17.04 -6.20 -17.07
C THR A 120 -18.33 -5.39 -17.06
N ALA A 121 -18.48 -4.53 -16.07
CA ALA A 121 -19.62 -3.66 -15.91
C ALA A 121 -19.20 -2.19 -15.97
N LYS A 122 -20.07 -1.33 -16.52
CA LYS A 122 -19.87 0.12 -16.57
C LYS A 122 -20.64 0.79 -15.46
N THR A 123 -20.04 1.80 -14.87
CA THR A 123 -20.66 2.66 -13.86
C THR A 123 -20.10 4.07 -13.94
N THR A 124 -20.57 4.96 -13.06
CA THR A 124 -20.08 6.34 -12.97
C THR A 124 -19.62 6.60 -11.54
N CYS A 125 -18.49 7.27 -11.37
CA CYS A 125 -18.06 7.82 -10.11
C CYS A 125 -18.97 8.96 -9.69
N THR A 126 -19.71 8.83 -8.61
CA THR A 126 -20.60 9.90 -8.10
C THR A 126 -20.06 10.61 -6.88
N GLY A 127 -18.92 10.18 -6.37
CA GLY A 127 -18.24 10.82 -5.26
C GLY A 127 -16.89 10.17 -4.98
N VAL A 128 -15.95 10.98 -4.55
CA VAL A 128 -14.63 10.58 -4.06
C VAL A 128 -14.51 11.06 -2.63
N GLU A 129 -14.08 10.20 -1.72
CA GLU A 129 -13.96 10.51 -0.30
C GLU A 129 -12.62 10.00 0.25
N MET A 130 -11.96 10.83 1.04
CA MET A 130 -10.74 10.46 1.77
C MET A 130 -10.80 11.07 3.19
N PHE A 131 -10.54 10.26 4.22
CA PHE A 131 -10.60 10.68 5.63
C PHE A 131 -11.90 11.42 6.00
N ARG A 132 -13.06 10.93 5.52
CA ARG A 132 -14.40 11.54 5.72
C ARG A 132 -14.56 12.93 5.10
N LYS A 133 -13.71 13.30 4.16
CA LYS A 133 -13.83 14.52 3.36
C LYS A 133 -14.16 14.17 1.92
N LEU A 134 -15.14 14.87 1.37
CA LEU A 134 -15.45 14.78 -0.05
C LEU A 134 -14.39 15.52 -0.84
N LEU A 135 -13.95 14.92 -1.93
CA LEU A 135 -12.97 15.43 -2.86
C LEU A 135 -13.59 15.55 -4.25
N ASP A 136 -13.11 16.48 -5.05
CA ASP A 136 -13.49 16.59 -6.46
C ASP A 136 -12.80 15.51 -7.31
N GLU A 137 -11.60 15.11 -6.91
CA GLU A 137 -10.79 14.10 -7.57
C GLU A 137 -9.94 13.29 -6.59
N GLY A 138 -9.50 12.11 -7.05
CA GLY A 138 -8.49 11.28 -6.40
C GLY A 138 -7.38 10.93 -7.40
N GLU A 139 -6.13 10.96 -6.98
CA GLU A 139 -4.97 10.77 -7.85
C GLU A 139 -4.09 9.60 -7.42
N ALA A 140 -3.20 9.17 -8.33
CA ALA A 140 -2.25 8.09 -8.08
C ALA A 140 -1.55 8.25 -6.73
N GLY A 141 -1.60 7.21 -5.88
CA GLY A 141 -1.08 7.19 -4.53
C GLY A 141 -2.11 7.44 -3.43
N ASP A 142 -3.27 8.01 -3.75
CA ASP A 142 -4.31 8.29 -2.77
C ASP A 142 -5.09 7.02 -2.39
N ASN A 143 -5.39 6.85 -1.10
CA ASN A 143 -6.37 5.88 -0.63
C ASN A 143 -7.74 6.54 -0.55
N VAL A 144 -8.65 6.12 -1.41
CA VAL A 144 -9.96 6.76 -1.54
C VAL A 144 -11.11 5.78 -1.46
N GLY A 145 -12.27 6.29 -1.06
CA GLY A 145 -13.56 5.65 -1.26
C GLY A 145 -14.24 6.24 -2.49
N ILE A 146 -14.66 5.40 -3.44
CA ILE A 146 -15.37 5.82 -4.65
C ILE A 146 -16.81 5.36 -4.59
N LEU A 147 -17.74 6.30 -4.71
CA LEU A 147 -19.17 6.04 -4.76
C LEU A 147 -19.58 5.69 -6.18
N LEU A 148 -20.23 4.53 -6.36
CA LEU A 148 -20.61 3.96 -7.65
C LEU A 148 -22.11 4.15 -7.92
N ARG A 149 -22.46 4.67 -9.11
CA ARG A 149 -23.83 4.87 -9.54
C ARG A 149 -24.52 3.54 -9.89
N GLY A 150 -25.66 3.26 -9.28
CA GLY A 150 -26.51 2.13 -9.66
C GLY A 150 -25.90 0.74 -9.49
N THR A 151 -24.77 0.65 -8.81
CA THR A 151 -24.07 -0.62 -8.55
C THR A 151 -24.50 -1.14 -7.19
N LYS A 152 -24.93 -2.37 -7.11
CA LYS A 152 -25.23 -3.03 -5.84
C LYS A 152 -23.98 -3.63 -5.23
N ARG A 153 -23.99 -3.85 -3.91
CA ARG A 153 -22.84 -4.43 -3.21
C ARG A 153 -22.46 -5.82 -3.75
N GLU A 154 -23.44 -6.63 -4.10
CA GLU A 154 -23.25 -7.98 -4.65
C GLU A 154 -22.67 -8.01 -6.08
N ASP A 155 -22.71 -6.88 -6.80
CA ASP A 155 -22.16 -6.76 -8.15
C ASP A 155 -20.64 -6.55 -8.15
N VAL A 156 -20.10 -6.15 -7.01
CA VAL A 156 -18.68 -5.78 -6.85
C VAL A 156 -18.05 -6.58 -5.73
N GLU A 157 -16.78 -6.95 -5.90
CA GLU A 157 -16.04 -7.67 -4.87
C GLU A 157 -14.55 -7.31 -4.87
N ARG A 158 -13.90 -7.55 -3.74
CA ARG A 158 -12.44 -7.43 -3.61
C ARG A 158 -11.73 -8.25 -4.68
N GLY A 159 -10.67 -7.68 -5.26
CA GLY A 159 -9.90 -8.30 -6.33
C GLY A 159 -10.29 -7.84 -7.72
N GLN A 160 -11.47 -7.26 -7.91
CA GLN A 160 -11.79 -6.50 -9.11
C GLN A 160 -11.03 -5.16 -9.10
N VAL A 161 -10.99 -4.50 -10.24
CA VAL A 161 -10.38 -3.17 -10.36
C VAL A 161 -11.38 -2.19 -10.98
N LEU A 162 -11.32 -0.94 -10.55
CA LEU A 162 -11.90 0.17 -11.28
C LEU A 162 -10.88 0.69 -12.28
N ALA A 163 -11.30 0.91 -13.50
CA ALA A 163 -10.43 1.40 -14.55
C ALA A 163 -11.16 2.38 -15.49
N LYS A 164 -10.38 3.23 -16.16
CA LYS A 164 -10.89 4.02 -17.29
C LYS A 164 -11.40 3.07 -18.38
N PRO A 165 -12.59 3.32 -18.98
CA PRO A 165 -13.19 2.41 -19.93
C PRO A 165 -12.25 2.01 -21.08
N GLY A 166 -12.20 0.71 -21.38
CA GLY A 166 -11.44 0.15 -22.50
C GLY A 166 -9.92 0.14 -22.33
N THR A 167 -9.39 0.46 -21.15
CA THR A 167 -7.93 0.54 -20.93
C THR A 167 -7.29 -0.76 -20.43
N ILE A 168 -8.08 -1.68 -19.91
CA ILE A 168 -7.59 -3.00 -19.44
C ILE A 168 -8.55 -4.11 -19.86
N THR A 169 -7.99 -5.32 -20.00
CA THR A 169 -8.74 -6.54 -20.29
C THR A 169 -8.33 -7.63 -19.31
N PRO A 170 -9.28 -8.36 -18.70
CA PRO A 170 -8.95 -9.47 -17.83
C PRO A 170 -8.43 -10.67 -18.63
N HIS A 171 -7.45 -11.40 -18.08
CA HIS A 171 -6.87 -12.58 -18.70
C HIS A 171 -6.92 -13.77 -17.75
N THR A 172 -7.26 -14.95 -18.26
CA THR A 172 -7.25 -16.22 -17.51
C THR A 172 -6.04 -17.09 -17.83
N LYS A 173 -5.35 -16.79 -18.92
CA LYS A 173 -4.12 -17.49 -19.35
C LYS A 173 -3.04 -16.47 -19.60
N PHE A 174 -1.87 -16.71 -19.06
CA PHE A 174 -0.71 -15.83 -19.21
C PHE A 174 0.58 -16.65 -19.14
N THR A 175 1.65 -16.07 -19.65
CA THR A 175 3.02 -16.57 -19.48
C THR A 175 3.73 -15.66 -18.49
N ALA A 176 4.48 -16.24 -17.57
CA ALA A 176 5.21 -15.49 -16.56
C ALA A 176 6.65 -16.02 -16.44
N GLU A 177 7.58 -15.13 -16.19
CA GLU A 177 8.89 -15.46 -15.68
C GLU A 177 8.79 -15.60 -14.15
N VAL A 178 9.28 -16.68 -13.59
CA VAL A 178 9.15 -16.99 -12.17
C VAL A 178 10.51 -17.07 -11.51
N TYR A 179 10.76 -16.22 -10.54
CA TYR A 179 11.90 -16.37 -9.64
C TYR A 179 11.48 -17.26 -8.45
N VAL A 180 12.18 -18.37 -8.27
CA VAL A 180 11.92 -19.30 -7.16
C VAL A 180 12.92 -19.03 -6.05
N LEU A 181 12.43 -18.58 -4.90
CA LEU A 181 13.25 -18.31 -3.72
C LEU A 181 14.03 -19.57 -3.31
N THR A 182 15.31 -19.41 -3.03
CA THR A 182 16.17 -20.46 -2.49
C THR A 182 15.81 -20.76 -1.02
N LYS A 183 16.37 -21.86 -0.50
CA LYS A 183 16.15 -22.23 0.91
C LYS A 183 16.73 -21.18 1.87
N GLU A 184 17.86 -20.59 1.55
CA GLU A 184 18.53 -19.52 2.32
C GLU A 184 17.69 -18.25 2.36
N GLU A 185 16.94 -17.96 1.29
CA GLU A 185 16.00 -16.85 1.21
C GLU A 185 14.64 -17.12 1.89
N GLY A 186 14.53 -18.24 2.62
CA GLY A 186 13.28 -18.65 3.25
C GLY A 186 12.29 -19.32 2.28
N GLY A 187 12.76 -19.69 1.10
CA GLY A 187 11.97 -20.33 0.08
C GLY A 187 11.67 -21.79 0.35
N ARG A 188 10.91 -22.39 -0.54
CA ARG A 188 10.51 -23.79 -0.48
C ARG A 188 11.72 -24.73 -0.72
N HIS A 189 11.87 -25.75 0.11
CA HIS A 189 12.94 -26.75 0.02
C HIS A 189 12.47 -28.13 -0.46
N THR A 190 11.19 -28.23 -0.86
CA THR A 190 10.66 -29.43 -1.51
C THR A 190 10.32 -29.13 -2.96
N PRO A 191 10.69 -30.00 -3.92
CA PRO A 191 10.37 -29.78 -5.33
C PRO A 191 8.86 -29.75 -5.58
N PHE A 192 8.44 -29.09 -6.63
CA PHE A 192 7.10 -29.15 -7.15
C PHE A 192 7.10 -29.69 -8.58
N PHE A 193 6.00 -30.32 -8.96
CA PHE A 193 5.89 -31.05 -10.23
C PHE A 193 4.79 -30.45 -11.10
N LYS A 194 4.70 -30.90 -12.35
CA LYS A 194 3.62 -30.53 -13.27
C LYS A 194 2.26 -30.77 -12.61
N GLY A 195 1.40 -29.77 -12.68
CA GLY A 195 0.08 -29.79 -12.03
C GLY A 195 0.08 -29.25 -10.59
N TYR A 196 1.21 -28.73 -10.10
CA TYR A 196 1.23 -28.01 -8.84
C TYR A 196 0.29 -26.80 -8.89
N ARG A 197 -0.50 -26.62 -7.84
CA ARG A 197 -1.53 -25.57 -7.75
C ARG A 197 -1.25 -24.64 -6.58
N PRO A 198 -0.38 -23.64 -6.78
CA PRO A 198 -0.13 -22.63 -5.76
C PRO A 198 -1.24 -21.59 -5.70
N GLN A 199 -1.23 -20.80 -4.64
CA GLN A 199 -1.94 -19.53 -4.59
C GLN A 199 -1.09 -18.44 -5.24
N PHE A 200 -1.73 -17.63 -6.07
CA PHE A 200 -1.16 -16.44 -6.67
C PHE A 200 -1.84 -15.22 -6.09
N TYR A 201 -1.06 -14.22 -5.73
CA TYR A 201 -1.56 -12.96 -5.22
C TYR A 201 -1.49 -11.91 -6.31
N PHE A 202 -2.65 -11.47 -6.79
CA PHE A 202 -2.77 -10.41 -7.78
C PHE A 202 -3.43 -9.18 -7.16
N ARG A 203 -2.66 -8.13 -6.92
CA ARG A 203 -3.12 -6.91 -6.24
C ARG A 203 -3.81 -7.21 -4.91
N THR A 204 -5.13 -7.17 -4.87
CA THR A 204 -5.92 -7.25 -3.63
C THR A 204 -6.59 -8.61 -3.41
N THR A 205 -6.36 -9.58 -4.30
CA THR A 205 -6.94 -10.93 -4.18
C THR A 205 -5.91 -12.03 -4.38
N ASP A 206 -6.22 -13.20 -3.85
CA ASP A 206 -5.52 -14.44 -4.11
C ASP A 206 -6.36 -15.37 -4.97
N VAL A 207 -5.71 -16.06 -5.88
CA VAL A 207 -6.34 -17.04 -6.77
C VAL A 207 -5.49 -18.30 -6.86
N THR A 208 -6.15 -19.45 -6.94
CA THR A 208 -5.47 -20.73 -7.18
C THR A 208 -5.30 -20.94 -8.69
N GLY A 209 -4.06 -21.20 -9.12
CA GLY A 209 -3.75 -21.46 -10.52
C GLY A 209 -2.95 -22.74 -10.72
N THR A 210 -2.76 -23.16 -11.98
CA THR A 210 -1.92 -24.30 -12.41
C THR A 210 -1.08 -23.90 -13.59
#